data_3392bfb446871c240cdde6eb2c26347e
#
_entry.id   3392bfb446871c240cdde6eb2c26347e
#
_cell.length_a   1.000
_cell.length_b   1.000
_cell.length_c   1.000
_cell.angle_alpha   90.00
_cell.angle_beta   90.00
_cell.angle_gamma   90.00
#
_symmetry.space_group_name_H-M   'P 1'
#
loop_
_entity.id
_entity.type
_entity.pdbx_description
1 polymer ?
#
loop_
_entity_poly.entity_id
_entity_poly.type
_entity_poly.pdbx_seq_one_letter_code
_entity_poly.pdbx_strand_id
1 'polypeptide(L)'
;MDFADDKKSSHAPGESGGATMNNETGKFTAAAVQMSPVFLNKAETIGKVVSLIEEAGGKGASIIVFPEAIIPTYPYWPKDLGSAEGRKLILDAYVELHRNSVEIPGPDTEKLCKAAKKAGAYVVIGVNEKEGGTLYNTILYIDKDGTILGRHRKLMSIDSEKCIWGMGAAEDLGVFDTELGKVGGFFCYEHHMTLAKAAMFLKGEQIHAGLWAGHGFVKPTMDFASREYAFEGQVFVIASAAYITEDMVPDSFPLKKHTPWDFPGGTGIISPRGDYLAGPIYDKEDIVYAEIDPDLIIRAKAVIDGVGHFSRPDILRLEIKGYDPARDAKPEKEPEAAPARKNGAAARAAERNAAK
;
A
#
# COMPACT_ATOMS: atom_id res chain seq x y z
N MET A 1 29.17 14.41 9.76
CA MET A 1 29.17 15.36 8.63
C MET A 1 27.88 16.12 8.70
N ASP A 2 27.96 17.34 9.24
CA ASP A 2 26.82 18.24 9.41
C ASP A 2 26.42 18.80 8.04
N PHE A 3 25.12 18.69 7.72
CA PHE A 3 24.49 19.48 6.67
C PHE A 3 23.47 20.38 7.34
N ALA A 4 23.85 21.65 7.47
CA ALA A 4 23.03 22.69 8.06
C ALA A 4 21.90 23.13 7.14
N ASP A 5 20.81 23.45 7.80
CA ASP A 5 19.68 24.32 7.50
C ASP A 5 19.70 25.16 6.21
N ASP A 6 18.63 25.02 5.45
CA ASP A 6 18.12 26.12 4.65
C ASP A 6 16.64 26.40 5.04
N LYS A 7 16.45 27.55 5.68
CA LYS A 7 15.17 28.07 6.19
C LYS A 7 14.57 29.09 5.23
N LYS A 8 13.29 28.88 4.95
CA LYS A 8 12.21 29.85 4.71
C LYS A 8 12.23 30.74 3.46
N SER A 9 11.21 30.55 2.65
CA SER A 9 10.46 31.70 2.08
C SER A 9 8.95 31.39 2.12
N SER A 10 8.23 32.30 2.78
CA SER A 10 6.79 32.37 2.90
C SER A 10 6.16 32.92 1.63
N HIS A 11 5.14 32.23 1.05
CA HIS A 11 4.22 32.86 0.12
C HIS A 11 2.77 32.49 0.46
N ALA A 12 1.91 33.51 0.39
CA ALA A 12 0.50 33.49 0.74
C ALA A 12 -0.36 32.80 -0.34
N PRO A 13 -1.62 32.38 -0.03
CA PRO A 13 -2.46 31.61 -0.92
C PRO A 13 -3.15 32.47 -1.96
N GLY A 14 -3.09 32.08 -3.23
CA GLY A 14 -3.80 32.62 -4.37
C GLY A 14 -4.63 31.56 -5.08
N GLU A 15 -5.87 31.85 -5.18
CA GLU A 15 -7.01 31.44 -6.01
C GLU A 15 -6.99 30.16 -6.89
N SER A 16 -8.13 29.47 -6.78
CA SER A 16 -8.61 28.29 -7.49
C SER A 16 -8.50 28.36 -9.03
N GLY A 17 -7.77 27.41 -9.60
CA GLY A 17 -7.82 27.06 -11.00
C GLY A 17 -7.57 25.57 -11.15
N GLY A 18 -8.46 24.85 -11.86
CA GLY A 18 -8.35 23.41 -12.10
C GLY A 18 -6.97 23.03 -12.64
N ALA A 19 -6.23 22.28 -11.87
CA ALA A 19 -4.87 21.89 -12.17
C ALA A 19 -4.87 20.75 -13.20
N THR A 20 -4.58 21.06 -14.44
CA THR A 20 -3.92 20.13 -15.36
C THR A 20 -2.54 19.84 -14.79
N MET A 21 -2.28 18.59 -14.44
CA MET A 21 -0.99 18.13 -13.90
C MET A 21 0.09 18.24 -14.98
N ASN A 22 0.83 19.35 -15.01
CA ASN A 22 2.15 19.42 -15.61
C ASN A 22 3.16 18.92 -14.57
N ASN A 23 3.39 17.62 -14.54
CA ASN A 23 4.33 16.99 -13.60
C ASN A 23 5.74 16.98 -14.20
N GLU A 24 6.37 18.13 -14.35
CA GLU A 24 7.75 18.27 -14.84
C GLU A 24 8.78 17.61 -13.87
N THR A 25 8.40 17.30 -12.63
CA THR A 25 9.28 16.75 -11.61
C THR A 25 8.96 15.32 -11.19
N GLY A 26 7.89 14.71 -11.72
CA GLY A 26 7.44 13.37 -11.29
C GLY A 26 6.92 13.29 -9.84
N LYS A 27 6.82 14.41 -9.12
CA LYS A 27 6.33 14.50 -7.75
C LYS A 27 4.83 14.32 -7.67
N PHE A 28 4.36 13.72 -6.56
CA PHE A 28 2.94 13.50 -6.31
C PHE A 28 2.63 13.53 -4.81
N THR A 29 1.35 13.64 -4.47
CA THR A 29 0.90 13.62 -3.07
C THR A 29 0.44 12.21 -2.69
N ALA A 30 0.97 11.68 -1.58
CA ALA A 30 0.47 10.48 -0.92
C ALA A 30 -0.41 10.84 0.27
N ALA A 31 -1.43 10.01 0.52
CA ALA A 31 -2.30 10.10 1.68
C ALA A 31 -2.30 8.78 2.46
N ALA A 32 -2.06 8.85 3.76
CA ALA A 32 -2.20 7.75 4.70
C ALA A 32 -3.39 8.01 5.63
N VAL A 33 -4.36 7.11 5.64
CA VAL A 33 -5.61 7.28 6.39
C VAL A 33 -5.52 6.60 7.75
N GLN A 34 -5.78 7.32 8.83
CA GLN A 34 -6.06 6.76 10.14
C GLN A 34 -7.55 6.84 10.41
N MET A 35 -8.22 5.71 10.51
CA MET A 35 -9.66 5.67 10.70
C MET A 35 -10.10 4.51 11.58
N SER A 36 -11.31 4.63 12.16
CA SER A 36 -12.05 3.53 12.75
C SER A 36 -13.05 2.96 11.74
N PRO A 37 -13.29 1.65 11.71
CA PRO A 37 -14.44 1.09 11.01
C PRO A 37 -15.74 1.44 11.76
N VAL A 38 -16.87 1.37 11.08
CA VAL A 38 -18.14 1.17 11.77
C VAL A 38 -18.19 -0.32 12.13
N PHE A 39 -18.01 -0.64 13.40
CA PHE A 39 -17.68 -1.96 13.91
C PHE A 39 -18.64 -3.05 13.41
N LEU A 40 -18.10 -4.06 12.70
CA LEU A 40 -18.84 -5.16 12.06
C LEU A 40 -20.01 -4.71 11.15
N ASN A 41 -19.96 -3.48 10.64
CA ASN A 41 -20.93 -2.96 9.67
C ASN A 41 -20.23 -2.62 8.36
N LYS A 42 -20.21 -3.58 7.44
CA LYS A 42 -19.56 -3.45 6.14
C LYS A 42 -20.10 -2.27 5.32
N ALA A 43 -21.40 -2.12 5.28
CA ALA A 43 -22.03 -1.12 4.41
C ALA A 43 -21.67 0.31 4.83
N GLU A 44 -21.74 0.61 6.12
CA GLU A 44 -21.41 1.92 6.66
C GLU A 44 -19.89 2.17 6.62
N THR A 45 -19.06 1.13 6.89
CA THR A 45 -17.58 1.24 6.76
C THR A 45 -17.18 1.56 5.33
N ILE A 46 -17.78 0.90 4.32
CA ILE A 46 -17.53 1.21 2.91
C ILE A 46 -17.97 2.64 2.59
N GLY A 47 -19.13 3.09 3.08
CA GLY A 47 -19.58 4.47 2.90
C GLY A 47 -18.57 5.48 3.43
N LYS A 48 -18.04 5.23 4.62
CA LYS A 48 -16.98 6.06 5.23
C LYS A 48 -15.68 6.04 4.42
N VAL A 49 -15.23 4.86 3.98
CA VAL A 49 -14.04 4.71 3.12
C VAL A 49 -14.20 5.49 1.81
N VAL A 50 -15.36 5.38 1.15
CA VAL A 50 -15.68 6.14 -0.08
C VAL A 50 -15.55 7.65 0.17
N SER A 51 -16.12 8.15 1.27
CA SER A 51 -16.03 9.57 1.63
C SER A 51 -14.59 10.03 1.86
N LEU A 52 -13.76 9.19 2.51
CA LEU A 52 -12.35 9.50 2.75
C LEU A 52 -11.51 9.43 1.47
N ILE A 53 -11.83 8.51 0.54
CA ILE A 53 -11.20 8.48 -0.80
C ILE A 53 -11.51 9.78 -1.55
N GLU A 54 -12.78 10.22 -1.54
CA GLU A 54 -13.20 11.45 -2.20
C GLU A 54 -12.56 12.70 -1.56
N GLU A 55 -12.46 12.72 -0.23
CA GLU A 55 -11.78 13.80 0.49
C GLU A 55 -10.30 13.87 0.13
N ALA A 56 -9.59 12.73 0.19
CA ALA A 56 -8.17 12.69 -0.11
C ALA A 56 -7.87 13.04 -1.57
N GLY A 57 -8.67 12.51 -2.51
CA GLY A 57 -8.58 12.88 -3.92
C GLY A 57 -8.85 14.37 -4.17
N GLY A 58 -9.86 14.93 -3.48
CA GLY A 58 -10.17 16.36 -3.53
C GLY A 58 -9.03 17.26 -3.02
N LYS A 59 -8.14 16.72 -2.20
CA LYS A 59 -6.90 17.39 -1.74
C LYS A 59 -5.68 17.06 -2.61
N GLY A 60 -5.87 16.38 -3.75
CA GLY A 60 -4.82 16.10 -4.73
C GLY A 60 -3.97 14.86 -4.43
N ALA A 61 -4.42 13.96 -3.55
CA ALA A 61 -3.73 12.69 -3.32
C ALA A 61 -3.77 11.83 -4.59
N SER A 62 -2.61 11.34 -5.02
CA SER A 62 -2.46 10.41 -6.15
C SER A 62 -2.49 8.94 -5.70
N ILE A 63 -2.15 8.67 -4.45
CA ILE A 63 -2.25 7.35 -3.81
C ILE A 63 -2.79 7.51 -2.39
N ILE A 64 -3.72 6.62 -2.01
CA ILE A 64 -4.41 6.65 -0.72
C ILE A 64 -4.30 5.26 -0.09
N VAL A 65 -3.72 5.17 1.11
CA VAL A 65 -3.54 3.90 1.82
C VAL A 65 -4.40 3.87 3.08
N PHE A 66 -5.13 2.77 3.26
CA PHE A 66 -6.03 2.49 4.37
C PHE A 66 -5.49 1.39 5.29
N PRO A 67 -5.99 1.28 6.55
CA PRO A 67 -5.47 0.31 7.51
C PRO A 67 -5.73 -1.17 7.16
N GLU A 68 -5.09 -2.06 7.93
CA GLU A 68 -5.28 -3.51 7.91
C GLU A 68 -6.70 -3.90 8.27
N ALA A 69 -7.30 -4.80 7.45
CA ALA A 69 -8.60 -5.43 7.68
C ALA A 69 -9.72 -4.44 8.08
N ILE A 70 -9.65 -3.17 7.60
CA ILE A 70 -10.56 -2.11 8.03
C ILE A 70 -12.01 -2.38 7.65
N ILE A 71 -12.27 -3.17 6.59
CA ILE A 71 -13.59 -3.60 6.20
C ILE A 71 -13.79 -5.07 6.58
N PRO A 72 -14.72 -5.37 7.49
CA PRO A 72 -15.57 -4.48 8.30
C PRO A 72 -14.92 -4.05 9.60
N THR A 73 -13.85 -4.72 10.04
CA THR A 73 -12.97 -4.46 11.18
C THR A 73 -11.91 -5.57 11.29
N TYR A 74 -10.78 -5.29 11.89
CA TYR A 74 -9.87 -6.33 12.35
C TYR A 74 -10.52 -7.09 13.52
N PRO A 75 -10.40 -8.45 13.60
CA PRO A 75 -11.01 -9.25 14.67
C PRO A 75 -10.22 -9.15 15.98
N TYR A 76 -10.34 -8.03 16.69
CA TYR A 76 -9.59 -7.70 17.90
C TYR A 76 -9.90 -8.59 19.11
N TRP A 77 -11.05 -9.26 19.12
CA TRP A 77 -11.54 -10.06 20.25
C TRP A 77 -10.73 -11.35 20.44
N PRO A 78 -10.73 -11.91 21.70
CA PRO A 78 -10.07 -13.18 21.99
C PRO A 78 -10.57 -14.32 21.11
N LYS A 79 -9.71 -15.29 20.85
CA LYS A 79 -10.05 -16.50 20.07
C LYS A 79 -10.30 -17.72 20.93
N ASP A 80 -10.10 -17.60 22.26
CA ASP A 80 -10.44 -18.59 23.28
C ASP A 80 -10.82 -17.89 24.58
N LEU A 81 -11.88 -18.37 25.22
CA LEU A 81 -12.36 -17.94 26.54
C LEU A 81 -12.43 -19.10 27.55
N GLY A 82 -11.84 -20.26 27.22
CA GLY A 82 -11.71 -21.39 28.13
C GLY A 82 -13.03 -22.08 28.51
N SER A 83 -14.16 -21.82 27.83
CA SER A 83 -15.46 -22.40 28.12
C SER A 83 -16.28 -22.66 26.83
N ALA A 84 -17.25 -23.59 26.94
CA ALA A 84 -18.15 -23.89 25.83
C ALA A 84 -19.01 -22.70 25.45
N GLU A 85 -19.46 -21.92 26.42
CA GLU A 85 -20.23 -20.68 26.18
C GLU A 85 -19.35 -19.61 25.50
N GLY A 86 -18.13 -19.40 26.01
CA GLY A 86 -17.16 -18.50 25.39
C GLY A 86 -16.83 -18.90 23.97
N ARG A 87 -16.67 -20.20 23.69
CA ARG A 87 -16.48 -20.72 22.33
C ARG A 87 -17.67 -20.37 21.43
N LYS A 88 -18.91 -20.50 21.93
CA LYS A 88 -20.09 -20.12 21.15
C LYS A 88 -20.08 -18.64 20.77
N LEU A 89 -19.77 -17.74 21.71
CA LEU A 89 -19.67 -16.29 21.44
C LEU A 89 -18.62 -15.97 20.37
N ILE A 90 -17.46 -16.64 20.43
CA ILE A 90 -16.39 -16.47 19.43
C ILE A 90 -16.85 -16.93 18.04
N LEU A 91 -17.54 -18.07 17.95
CA LEU A 91 -18.06 -18.58 16.68
C LEU A 91 -19.19 -17.68 16.14
N ASP A 92 -20.04 -17.15 16.99
CA ASP A 92 -21.08 -16.17 16.58
C ASP A 92 -20.41 -14.89 16.03
N ALA A 93 -19.35 -14.39 16.67
CA ALA A 93 -18.57 -13.24 16.18
C ALA A 93 -17.88 -13.54 14.84
N TYR A 94 -17.39 -14.78 14.64
CA TYR A 94 -16.83 -15.21 13.33
C TYR A 94 -17.92 -15.19 12.23
N VAL A 95 -19.12 -15.65 12.53
CA VAL A 95 -20.26 -15.62 11.59
C VAL A 95 -20.57 -14.17 11.18
N GLU A 96 -20.59 -13.24 12.14
CA GLU A 96 -20.84 -11.83 11.84
C GLU A 96 -19.69 -11.22 11.01
N LEU A 97 -18.44 -11.55 11.32
CA LEU A 97 -17.29 -11.14 10.50
C LEU A 97 -17.40 -11.65 9.07
N HIS A 98 -17.74 -12.95 8.89
CA HIS A 98 -17.88 -13.57 7.57
C HIS A 98 -19.02 -12.94 6.76
N ARG A 99 -20.17 -12.65 7.38
CA ARG A 99 -21.32 -11.98 6.73
C ARG A 99 -20.94 -10.58 6.23
N ASN A 100 -20.11 -9.88 7.00
CA ASN A 100 -19.66 -8.54 6.71
C ASN A 100 -18.34 -8.48 5.93
N SER A 101 -17.74 -9.60 5.54
CA SER A 101 -16.55 -9.65 4.68
C SER A 101 -16.91 -9.42 3.21
N VAL A 102 -15.93 -9.06 2.39
CA VAL A 102 -16.10 -8.72 0.97
C VAL A 102 -15.68 -9.85 0.06
N GLU A 103 -16.30 -9.97 -1.10
CA GLU A 103 -15.85 -10.80 -2.21
C GLU A 103 -15.00 -9.96 -3.16
N ILE A 104 -13.92 -10.53 -3.72
CA ILE A 104 -13.03 -9.86 -4.68
C ILE A 104 -12.93 -10.69 -5.97
N PRO A 105 -13.43 -10.18 -7.12
CA PRO A 105 -14.26 -8.98 -7.26
C PRO A 105 -15.69 -9.20 -6.74
N GLY A 106 -16.38 -8.10 -6.39
CA GLY A 106 -17.75 -8.16 -5.92
C GLY A 106 -18.40 -6.77 -5.83
N PRO A 107 -19.71 -6.70 -5.50
CA PRO A 107 -20.44 -5.43 -5.51
C PRO A 107 -19.89 -4.40 -4.52
N ASP A 108 -19.24 -4.84 -3.45
CA ASP A 108 -18.64 -3.97 -2.46
C ASP A 108 -17.31 -3.39 -2.94
N THR A 109 -16.47 -4.21 -3.59
CA THR A 109 -15.22 -3.73 -4.21
C THR A 109 -15.49 -2.83 -5.42
N GLU A 110 -16.61 -3.02 -6.15
CA GLU A 110 -17.03 -2.09 -7.21
C GLU A 110 -17.28 -0.66 -6.70
N LYS A 111 -17.81 -0.52 -5.46
CA LYS A 111 -18.02 0.82 -4.86
C LYS A 111 -16.67 1.51 -4.61
N LEU A 112 -15.69 0.77 -4.12
CA LEU A 112 -14.33 1.26 -3.90
C LEU A 112 -13.66 1.64 -5.23
N CYS A 113 -13.80 0.79 -6.26
CA CYS A 113 -13.30 1.05 -7.61
C CYS A 113 -13.91 2.34 -8.21
N LYS A 114 -15.22 2.55 -8.04
CA LYS A 114 -15.90 3.78 -8.48
C LYS A 114 -15.37 5.02 -7.75
N ALA A 115 -15.12 4.90 -6.44
CA ALA A 115 -14.56 5.99 -5.65
C ALA A 115 -13.12 6.33 -6.06
N ALA A 116 -12.26 5.32 -6.26
CA ALA A 116 -10.90 5.48 -6.77
C ALA A 116 -10.89 6.21 -8.13
N LYS A 117 -11.75 5.76 -9.06
CA LYS A 117 -11.91 6.41 -10.38
C LYS A 117 -12.38 7.86 -10.26
N LYS A 118 -13.37 8.14 -9.40
CA LYS A 118 -13.88 9.50 -9.17
C LYS A 118 -12.79 10.41 -8.59
N ALA A 119 -11.99 9.89 -7.67
CA ALA A 119 -10.87 10.60 -7.06
C ALA A 119 -9.66 10.75 -8.02
N GLY A 120 -9.56 9.90 -9.04
CA GLY A 120 -8.38 9.82 -9.92
C GLY A 120 -7.12 9.36 -9.19
N ALA A 121 -7.28 8.56 -8.12
CA ALA A 121 -6.21 8.16 -7.22
C ALA A 121 -6.12 6.63 -7.09
N TYR A 122 -4.89 6.12 -6.94
CA TYR A 122 -4.66 4.74 -6.55
C TYR A 122 -5.14 4.52 -5.11
N VAL A 123 -5.79 3.40 -4.85
CA VAL A 123 -6.28 3.04 -3.50
C VAL A 123 -5.70 1.70 -3.08
N VAL A 124 -5.08 1.66 -1.90
CA VAL A 124 -4.58 0.44 -1.27
C VAL A 124 -5.29 0.28 0.07
N ILE A 125 -6.02 -0.82 0.24
CA ILE A 125 -6.90 -0.99 1.40
C ILE A 125 -6.89 -2.42 1.94
N GLY A 126 -6.81 -2.56 3.27
CA GLY A 126 -6.95 -3.84 3.97
C GLY A 126 -8.41 -4.23 4.16
N VAL A 127 -8.75 -5.45 3.76
CA VAL A 127 -10.13 -5.97 3.88
C VAL A 127 -10.13 -7.39 4.41
N ASN A 128 -11.23 -7.79 5.07
CA ASN A 128 -11.53 -9.20 5.24
C ASN A 128 -12.17 -9.71 3.94
N GLU A 129 -11.41 -10.46 3.15
CA GLU A 129 -11.89 -11.14 1.95
C GLU A 129 -12.55 -12.45 2.34
N LYS A 130 -13.70 -12.78 1.74
CA LYS A 130 -14.28 -14.11 1.81
C LYS A 130 -14.25 -14.80 0.46
N GLU A 131 -13.81 -16.06 0.48
CA GLU A 131 -13.85 -16.94 -0.67
C GLU A 131 -14.47 -18.28 -0.22
N GLY A 132 -15.70 -18.52 -0.64
CA GLY A 132 -16.50 -19.63 -0.08
C GLY A 132 -16.67 -19.51 1.43
N GLY A 133 -16.23 -20.51 2.18
CA GLY A 133 -16.29 -20.52 3.65
C GLY A 133 -15.04 -19.98 4.35
N THR A 134 -14.01 -19.59 3.59
CA THR A 134 -12.72 -19.13 4.14
C THR A 134 -12.62 -17.61 4.12
N LEU A 135 -12.06 -17.06 5.18
CA LEU A 135 -11.68 -15.66 5.26
C LEU A 135 -10.18 -15.50 5.02
N TYR A 136 -9.80 -14.37 4.41
CA TYR A 136 -8.41 -13.96 4.22
C TYR A 136 -8.24 -12.51 4.65
N ASN A 137 -7.10 -12.19 5.23
CA ASN A 137 -6.68 -10.81 5.43
C ASN A 137 -5.99 -10.35 4.15
N THR A 138 -6.61 -9.40 3.43
CA THR A 138 -6.26 -9.09 2.05
C THR A 138 -6.04 -7.60 1.84
N ILE A 139 -4.89 -7.23 1.25
CA ILE A 139 -4.68 -5.90 0.66
C ILE A 139 -5.27 -5.93 -0.74
N LEU A 140 -6.17 -5.01 -1.02
CA LEU A 140 -6.72 -4.77 -2.35
C LEU A 140 -6.05 -3.54 -2.95
N TYR A 141 -5.54 -3.68 -4.19
CA TYR A 141 -4.92 -2.61 -4.97
C TYR A 141 -5.86 -2.20 -6.10
N ILE A 142 -6.23 -0.93 -6.13
CA ILE A 142 -7.15 -0.36 -7.13
C ILE A 142 -6.44 0.77 -7.87
N ASP A 143 -6.48 0.70 -9.21
CA ASP A 143 -5.96 1.74 -10.10
C ASP A 143 -6.82 3.02 -10.03
N LYS A 144 -6.23 4.15 -10.38
CA LYS A 144 -6.90 5.44 -10.49
C LYS A 144 -8.05 5.48 -11.50
N ASP A 145 -8.09 4.52 -12.44
CA ASP A 145 -9.21 4.35 -13.37
C ASP A 145 -10.35 3.47 -12.82
N GLY A 146 -10.17 2.91 -11.62
CA GLY A 146 -11.11 2.01 -10.95
C GLY A 146 -10.94 0.53 -11.32
N THR A 147 -9.84 0.15 -11.96
CA THR A 147 -9.51 -1.26 -12.21
C THR A 147 -8.84 -1.88 -10.97
N ILE A 148 -9.17 -3.12 -10.65
CA ILE A 148 -8.42 -3.88 -9.63
C ILE A 148 -7.09 -4.30 -10.26
N LEU A 149 -5.97 -3.79 -9.72
CA LEU A 149 -4.61 -4.18 -10.13
C LEU A 149 -4.26 -5.58 -9.64
N GLY A 150 -4.71 -5.92 -8.44
CA GLY A 150 -4.47 -7.20 -7.81
C GLY A 150 -4.74 -7.17 -6.32
N ARG A 151 -4.27 -8.22 -5.66
CA ARG A 151 -4.40 -8.37 -4.21
C ARG A 151 -3.14 -8.99 -3.61
N HIS A 152 -2.96 -8.80 -2.30
CA HIS A 152 -2.02 -9.53 -1.46
C HIS A 152 -2.80 -10.14 -0.29
N ARG A 153 -2.89 -11.46 -0.21
CA ARG A 153 -3.38 -12.17 0.99
C ARG A 153 -2.22 -12.33 1.95
N LYS A 154 -2.43 -12.01 3.21
CA LYS A 154 -1.40 -12.14 4.26
C LYS A 154 -0.77 -13.53 4.21
N LEU A 155 0.54 -13.59 4.02
CA LEU A 155 1.27 -14.85 3.80
C LEU A 155 1.24 -15.73 5.05
N MET A 156 1.31 -15.09 6.23
CA MET A 156 1.35 -15.79 7.51
C MET A 156 0.56 -15.01 8.55
N SER A 157 -0.58 -15.56 8.93
CA SER A 157 -1.32 -15.12 10.12
C SER A 157 -0.52 -15.44 11.38
N ILE A 158 -0.47 -14.51 12.33
CA ILE A 158 0.25 -14.71 13.59
C ILE A 158 -0.72 -15.11 14.70
N ASP A 159 -0.19 -15.79 15.72
CA ASP A 159 -0.90 -16.12 16.95
C ASP A 159 -2.36 -16.55 16.71
N SER A 160 -3.28 -15.86 17.33
CA SER A 160 -4.73 -16.14 17.26
C SER A 160 -5.38 -15.80 15.91
N GLU A 161 -4.74 -15.01 15.07
CA GLU A 161 -5.21 -14.74 13.69
C GLU A 161 -5.39 -16.02 12.88
N LYS A 162 -4.58 -17.05 13.14
CA LYS A 162 -4.66 -18.38 12.51
C LYS A 162 -6.01 -19.07 12.70
N CYS A 163 -6.79 -18.66 13.70
CA CYS A 163 -8.15 -19.15 13.92
C CYS A 163 -9.18 -18.47 13.02
N ILE A 164 -8.80 -17.39 12.33
CA ILE A 164 -9.70 -16.56 11.52
C ILE A 164 -9.36 -16.69 10.03
N TRP A 165 -8.09 -16.49 9.64
CA TRP A 165 -7.68 -16.31 8.27
C TRP A 165 -6.87 -17.47 7.72
N GLY A 166 -7.16 -17.82 6.46
CA GLY A 166 -6.27 -18.61 5.61
C GLY A 166 -5.00 -17.83 5.27
N MET A 167 -3.98 -18.56 4.81
CA MET A 167 -2.70 -18.00 4.40
C MET A 167 -2.71 -17.66 2.91
N GLY A 168 -1.97 -16.60 2.55
CA GLY A 168 -1.64 -16.28 1.17
C GLY A 168 -0.63 -17.26 0.56
N ALA A 169 -0.41 -17.14 -0.73
CA ALA A 169 0.51 -17.97 -1.50
C ALA A 169 1.61 -17.12 -2.16
N ALA A 170 2.51 -17.75 -2.91
CA ALA A 170 3.63 -17.05 -3.54
C ALA A 170 3.17 -16.00 -4.58
N GLU A 171 2.06 -16.25 -5.26
CA GLU A 171 1.40 -15.35 -6.20
C GLU A 171 0.83 -14.10 -5.55
N ASP A 172 0.59 -14.14 -4.23
CA ASP A 172 0.11 -12.99 -3.46
C ASP A 172 1.22 -11.97 -3.14
N LEU A 173 2.51 -12.31 -3.34
CA LEU A 173 3.63 -11.37 -3.26
C LEU A 173 3.63 -10.40 -4.45
N GLY A 174 2.58 -9.60 -4.58
CA GLY A 174 2.39 -8.65 -5.67
C GLY A 174 3.18 -7.36 -5.51
N VAL A 175 3.86 -6.93 -6.58
CA VAL A 175 4.34 -5.57 -6.78
C VAL A 175 3.77 -5.10 -8.11
N PHE A 176 3.00 -4.03 -8.11
CA PHE A 176 2.19 -3.59 -9.24
C PHE A 176 2.79 -2.34 -9.89
N ASP A 177 2.91 -2.37 -11.23
CA ASP A 177 3.34 -1.20 -12.00
C ASP A 177 2.24 -0.13 -12.01
N THR A 178 2.59 1.09 -11.63
CA THR A 178 1.71 2.26 -11.71
C THR A 178 2.45 3.44 -12.35
N GLU A 179 1.74 4.50 -12.69
CA GLU A 179 2.39 5.74 -13.17
C GLU A 179 3.22 6.44 -12.08
N LEU A 180 2.98 6.11 -10.80
CA LEU A 180 3.73 6.66 -9.66
C LEU A 180 5.02 5.88 -9.37
N GLY A 181 5.18 4.71 -9.99
CA GLY A 181 6.22 3.72 -9.70
C GLY A 181 5.62 2.38 -9.30
N LYS A 182 6.46 1.47 -8.82
CA LYS A 182 6.07 0.12 -8.40
C LYS A 182 5.55 0.11 -6.97
N VAL A 183 4.29 -0.28 -6.80
CA VAL A 183 3.58 -0.29 -5.51
C VAL A 183 3.44 -1.72 -5.00
N GLY A 184 3.87 -1.96 -3.78
CA GLY A 184 3.64 -3.19 -3.03
C GLY A 184 3.12 -2.89 -1.62
N GLY A 185 3.05 -3.91 -0.78
CA GLY A 185 2.64 -3.71 0.61
C GLY A 185 2.59 -4.98 1.44
N PHE A 186 2.64 -4.80 2.74
CA PHE A 186 2.54 -5.85 3.75
C PHE A 186 1.61 -5.46 4.89
N PHE A 187 1.17 -6.49 5.59
CA PHE A 187 0.44 -6.35 6.84
C PHE A 187 1.35 -6.51 8.05
N CYS A 188 1.29 -5.57 9.00
CA CYS A 188 1.73 -5.73 10.37
C CYS A 188 3.08 -6.51 10.48
N TYR A 189 3.07 -7.69 11.12
CA TYR A 189 4.27 -8.50 11.34
C TYR A 189 4.88 -9.14 10.08
N GLU A 190 4.26 -9.07 8.92
CA GLU A 190 4.94 -9.45 7.66
C GLU A 190 6.18 -8.59 7.40
N HIS A 191 6.22 -7.36 7.93
CA HIS A 191 7.40 -6.50 7.89
C HIS A 191 8.63 -7.12 8.59
N HIS A 192 8.45 -8.18 9.40
CA HIS A 192 9.54 -8.93 10.01
C HIS A 192 9.92 -10.22 9.25
N MET A 193 9.24 -10.51 8.13
CA MET A 193 9.60 -11.64 7.26
C MET A 193 10.75 -11.23 6.33
N THR A 194 11.98 -11.36 6.80
CA THR A 194 13.21 -10.89 6.13
C THR A 194 13.29 -11.30 4.65
N LEU A 195 12.97 -12.57 4.33
CA LEU A 195 13.03 -13.04 2.95
C LEU A 195 11.87 -12.50 2.10
N ALA A 196 10.70 -12.24 2.69
CA ALA A 196 9.59 -11.62 1.99
C ALA A 196 9.91 -10.14 1.67
N LYS A 197 10.51 -9.39 2.60
CA LYS A 197 11.04 -8.03 2.33
C LYS A 197 12.01 -8.05 1.15
N ALA A 198 13.01 -8.94 1.20
CA ALA A 198 13.99 -9.08 0.13
C ALA A 198 13.35 -9.41 -1.23
N ALA A 199 12.27 -10.23 -1.24
CA ALA A 199 11.51 -10.53 -2.45
C ALA A 199 10.84 -9.28 -3.03
N MET A 200 10.24 -8.42 -2.21
CA MET A 200 9.62 -7.17 -2.66
C MET A 200 10.66 -6.21 -3.25
N PHE A 201 11.81 -6.08 -2.59
CA PHE A 201 12.92 -5.24 -3.08
C PHE A 201 13.48 -5.76 -4.41
N LEU A 202 13.65 -7.08 -4.58
CA LEU A 202 14.08 -7.70 -5.83
C LEU A 202 13.05 -7.52 -6.96
N LYS A 203 11.77 -7.44 -6.66
CA LYS A 203 10.72 -7.10 -7.62
C LYS A 203 10.71 -5.61 -8.00
N GLY A 204 11.56 -4.81 -7.37
CA GLY A 204 11.75 -3.40 -7.67
C GLY A 204 10.69 -2.49 -7.05
N GLU A 205 10.14 -2.86 -5.91
CA GLU A 205 9.22 -1.99 -5.16
C GLU A 205 9.83 -0.61 -4.92
N GLN A 206 9.01 0.45 -5.03
CA GLN A 206 9.40 1.85 -4.84
C GLN A 206 8.52 2.55 -3.81
N ILE A 207 7.26 2.13 -3.72
CA ILE A 207 6.25 2.64 -2.79
C ILE A 207 5.68 1.44 -2.05
N HIS A 208 5.85 1.42 -0.75
CA HIS A 208 5.36 0.37 0.12
C HIS A 208 4.16 0.84 0.94
N ALA A 209 3.06 0.13 0.83
CA ALA A 209 1.91 0.31 1.71
C ALA A 209 2.06 -0.57 2.95
N GLY A 210 2.28 0.04 4.11
CA GLY A 210 2.35 -0.67 5.39
C GLY A 210 1.01 -0.60 6.10
N LEU A 211 0.26 -1.70 6.15
CA LEU A 211 -1.06 -1.73 6.74
C LEU A 211 -1.02 -2.36 8.14
N TRP A 212 -1.55 -1.64 9.13
CA TRP A 212 -1.48 -2.01 10.54
C TRP A 212 -2.86 -2.01 11.21
N ALA A 213 -3.06 -2.94 12.14
CA ALA A 213 -4.28 -3.02 12.93
C ALA A 213 -4.34 -1.98 14.06
N GLY A 214 -3.22 -1.31 14.37
CA GLY A 214 -3.18 -0.17 15.28
C GLY A 214 -3.09 -0.51 16.77
N HIS A 215 -2.79 -1.76 17.17
CA HIS A 215 -2.66 -2.13 18.59
C HIS A 215 -1.62 -1.28 19.33
N GLY A 216 -1.96 -0.79 20.52
CA GLY A 216 -1.07 0.04 21.34
C GLY A 216 0.24 -0.65 21.70
N PHE A 217 0.20 -1.96 22.02
CA PHE A 217 1.41 -2.72 22.36
C PHE A 217 2.37 -2.93 21.18
N VAL A 218 1.90 -2.81 19.91
CA VAL A 218 2.76 -2.89 18.73
C VAL A 218 3.23 -1.52 18.24
N LYS A 219 2.84 -0.43 18.90
CA LYS A 219 3.21 0.94 18.51
C LYS A 219 4.72 1.12 18.30
N PRO A 220 5.63 0.67 19.22
CA PRO A 220 7.07 0.76 18.97
C PRO A 220 7.52 -0.11 17.79
N THR A 221 6.92 -1.31 17.65
CA THR A 221 7.24 -2.24 16.57
C THR A 221 6.85 -1.66 15.21
N MET A 222 5.67 -1.05 15.11
CA MET A 222 5.22 -0.38 13.90
C MET A 222 6.18 0.73 13.47
N ASP A 223 6.61 1.57 14.42
CA ASP A 223 7.52 2.68 14.14
C ASP A 223 8.84 2.17 13.56
N PHE A 224 9.55 1.30 14.29
CA PHE A 224 10.86 0.86 13.82
C PHE A 224 10.78 -0.04 12.58
N ALA A 225 9.76 -0.92 12.47
CA ALA A 225 9.64 -1.81 11.32
C ALA A 225 9.34 -1.03 10.03
N SER A 226 8.45 -0.03 10.10
CA SER A 226 8.13 0.81 8.93
C SER A 226 9.33 1.65 8.49
N ARG A 227 10.06 2.22 9.43
CA ARG A 227 11.27 3.02 9.15
C ARG A 227 12.44 2.17 8.66
N GLU A 228 12.63 0.99 9.26
CA GLU A 228 13.63 0.01 8.81
C GLU A 228 13.33 -0.46 7.39
N TYR A 229 12.06 -0.81 7.09
CA TYR A 229 11.65 -1.23 5.76
C TYR A 229 11.98 -0.16 4.71
N ALA A 230 11.64 1.10 5.00
CA ALA A 230 11.94 2.23 4.12
C ALA A 230 13.45 2.35 3.86
N PHE A 231 14.26 2.24 4.92
CA PHE A 231 15.70 2.37 4.84
C PHE A 231 16.38 1.18 4.16
N GLU A 232 15.98 -0.08 4.46
CA GLU A 232 16.55 -1.27 3.84
C GLU A 232 16.23 -1.37 2.36
N GLY A 233 14.96 -1.08 1.98
CA GLY A 233 14.51 -1.15 0.60
C GLY A 233 14.82 0.09 -0.23
N GLN A 234 15.21 1.20 0.40
CA GLN A 234 15.28 2.54 -0.21
C GLN A 234 13.97 2.89 -0.93
N VAL A 235 12.85 2.67 -0.23
CA VAL A 235 11.49 2.89 -0.73
C VAL A 235 10.75 3.88 0.15
N PHE A 236 9.72 4.53 -0.38
CA PHE A 236 8.75 5.24 0.47
C PHE A 236 7.85 4.24 1.19
N VAL A 237 7.56 4.49 2.47
CA VAL A 237 6.55 3.71 3.21
C VAL A 237 5.38 4.62 3.57
N ILE A 238 4.19 4.23 3.13
CA ILE A 238 2.93 4.85 3.51
C ILE A 238 2.30 3.93 4.55
N ALA A 239 2.55 4.23 5.84
CA ALA A 239 2.07 3.42 6.95
C ALA A 239 0.70 3.92 7.39
N SER A 240 -0.30 3.03 7.36
CA SER A 240 -1.68 3.33 7.76
C SER A 240 -2.12 2.39 8.87
N ALA A 241 -2.68 2.92 9.95
CA ALA A 241 -3.12 2.18 11.12
C ALA A 241 -4.56 2.50 11.50
N ALA A 242 -5.29 1.50 12.02
CA ALA A 242 -6.61 1.73 12.56
C ALA A 242 -6.53 2.45 13.92
N TYR A 243 -7.54 3.26 14.19
CA TYR A 243 -7.79 3.89 15.49
C TYR A 243 -9.13 3.41 16.01
N ILE A 244 -9.16 2.81 17.19
CA ILE A 244 -10.41 2.31 17.80
C ILE A 244 -10.33 2.48 19.31
N THR A 245 -11.41 3.02 19.88
CA THR A 245 -11.66 3.09 21.32
C THR A 245 -12.86 2.25 21.72
N GLU A 246 -13.01 1.95 23.00
CA GLU A 246 -14.09 1.08 23.51
C GLU A 246 -15.49 1.62 23.19
N ASP A 247 -15.69 2.94 23.23
CA ASP A 247 -16.95 3.60 22.93
C ASP A 247 -17.39 3.49 21.47
N MET A 248 -16.48 3.21 20.55
CA MET A 248 -16.77 2.95 19.13
C MET A 248 -17.32 1.54 18.89
N VAL A 249 -17.26 0.65 19.89
CA VAL A 249 -17.74 -0.72 19.80
C VAL A 249 -19.11 -0.82 20.44
N PRO A 250 -20.15 -1.37 19.77
CA PRO A 250 -21.50 -1.50 20.30
C PRO A 250 -21.53 -2.28 21.61
N ASP A 251 -22.33 -1.83 22.60
CA ASP A 251 -22.52 -2.55 23.87
C ASP A 251 -23.17 -3.91 23.67
N SER A 252 -23.88 -4.10 22.56
CA SER A 252 -24.48 -5.38 22.17
C SER A 252 -23.46 -6.41 21.69
N PHE A 253 -22.21 -6.01 21.42
CA PHE A 253 -21.15 -6.96 21.02
C PHE A 253 -20.68 -7.78 22.21
N PRO A 254 -20.95 -9.11 22.23
CA PRO A 254 -20.79 -9.90 23.46
C PRO A 254 -19.33 -10.02 23.93
N LEU A 255 -18.36 -9.85 23.03
CA LEU A 255 -16.93 -9.94 23.33
C LEU A 255 -16.30 -8.57 23.67
N LYS A 256 -17.07 -7.48 23.70
CA LYS A 256 -16.58 -6.13 24.01
C LYS A 256 -15.77 -6.11 25.33
N LYS A 257 -16.32 -6.69 26.40
CA LYS A 257 -15.71 -6.71 27.73
C LYS A 257 -14.49 -7.63 27.86
N HIS A 258 -14.26 -8.47 26.86
CA HIS A 258 -13.15 -9.41 26.82
C HIS A 258 -11.96 -8.91 25.98
N THR A 259 -12.07 -7.72 25.41
CA THR A 259 -11.08 -7.14 24.48
C THR A 259 -10.46 -5.89 25.11
N PRO A 260 -9.14 -5.79 25.20
CA PRO A 260 -8.47 -4.55 25.56
C PRO A 260 -8.52 -3.59 24.35
N TRP A 261 -9.38 -2.57 24.42
CA TRP A 261 -9.56 -1.58 23.35
C TRP A 261 -8.52 -0.47 23.44
N ASP A 262 -7.27 -0.80 23.09
CA ASP A 262 -6.12 0.13 23.03
C ASP A 262 -5.52 0.10 21.63
N PHE A 263 -6.07 0.91 20.73
CA PHE A 263 -5.67 1.00 19.33
C PHE A 263 -5.46 2.46 18.93
N PRO A 264 -4.35 3.08 19.37
CA PRO A 264 -4.11 4.52 19.20
C PRO A 264 -3.78 4.94 17.76
N GLY A 265 -3.58 4.02 16.84
CA GLY A 265 -3.13 4.33 15.49
C GLY A 265 -1.60 4.34 15.36
N GLY A 266 -1.06 5.32 14.63
CA GLY A 266 0.37 5.46 14.35
C GLY A 266 0.67 5.73 12.87
N THR A 267 -0.33 6.27 12.16
CA THR A 267 -0.26 6.54 10.72
C THR A 267 0.76 7.62 10.38
N GLY A 268 1.60 7.35 9.38
CA GLY A 268 2.61 8.30 8.90
C GLY A 268 3.19 7.92 7.55
N ILE A 269 3.92 8.83 6.94
CA ILE A 269 4.58 8.66 5.64
C ILE A 269 6.08 8.84 5.83
N ILE A 270 6.88 7.89 5.32
CA ILE A 270 8.29 7.74 5.62
C ILE A 270 9.10 7.79 4.32
N SER A 271 10.21 8.52 4.34
CA SER A 271 11.14 8.65 3.22
C SER A 271 12.01 7.41 3.04
N PRO A 272 12.68 7.22 1.88
CA PRO A 272 13.64 6.14 1.66
C PRO A 272 14.86 6.16 2.61
N ARG A 273 14.98 7.15 3.47
CA ARG A 273 16.02 7.28 4.50
C ARG A 273 15.55 6.88 5.89
N GLY A 274 14.27 6.48 6.04
CA GLY A 274 13.68 6.12 7.30
C GLY A 274 13.19 7.31 8.15
N ASP A 275 13.21 8.54 7.60
CA ASP A 275 12.70 9.73 8.29
C ASP A 275 11.21 9.92 7.96
N TYR A 276 10.41 10.36 8.93
CA TYR A 276 9.03 10.74 8.67
C TYR A 276 8.96 12.03 7.83
N LEU A 277 8.24 11.96 6.71
CA LEU A 277 7.84 13.13 5.93
C LEU A 277 6.61 13.79 6.56
N ALA A 278 5.71 12.97 7.13
CA ALA A 278 4.52 13.43 7.85
C ALA A 278 4.07 12.37 8.86
N GLY A 279 3.47 12.80 9.97
CA GLY A 279 3.11 11.92 11.09
C GLY A 279 4.32 11.60 11.99
N PRO A 280 4.28 10.52 12.81
CA PRO A 280 3.10 9.68 12.99
C PRO A 280 2.00 10.39 13.81
N ILE A 281 0.74 10.06 13.56
CA ILE A 281 -0.40 10.57 14.32
C ILE A 281 -1.01 9.48 15.19
N TYR A 282 -1.58 9.88 16.32
CA TYR A 282 -2.19 9.00 17.33
C TYR A 282 -3.49 9.55 17.86
N ASP A 283 -4.32 8.68 18.44
CA ASP A 283 -5.49 8.99 19.28
C ASP A 283 -6.55 9.86 18.58
N LYS A 284 -6.66 9.77 17.26
CA LYS A 284 -7.68 10.47 16.44
C LYS A 284 -7.84 9.83 15.08
N GLU A 285 -8.96 10.10 14.45
CA GLU A 285 -9.12 9.87 13.01
C GLU A 285 -8.59 11.08 12.24
N ASP A 286 -7.80 10.85 11.20
CA ASP A 286 -7.26 11.92 10.35
C ASP A 286 -6.64 11.32 9.08
N ILE A 287 -6.31 12.18 8.10
CA ILE A 287 -5.55 11.81 6.91
C ILE A 287 -4.22 12.57 6.92
N VAL A 288 -3.13 11.83 6.87
CA VAL A 288 -1.78 12.38 6.79
C VAL A 288 -1.37 12.50 5.33
N TYR A 289 -0.87 13.65 4.90
CA TYR A 289 -0.43 13.93 3.53
C TYR A 289 1.06 14.24 3.50
N ALA A 290 1.74 13.77 2.45
CA ALA A 290 3.11 14.17 2.14
C ALA A 290 3.33 14.25 0.62
N GLU A 291 4.16 15.19 0.18
CA GLU A 291 4.72 15.18 -1.17
C GLU A 291 5.78 14.07 -1.28
N ILE A 292 5.66 13.24 -2.28
CA ILE A 292 6.62 12.20 -2.66
C ILE A 292 7.45 12.70 -3.81
N ASP A 293 8.77 12.76 -3.61
CA ASP A 293 9.76 13.07 -4.64
C ASP A 293 10.51 11.78 -5.02
N PRO A 294 10.23 11.15 -6.18
CA PRO A 294 10.88 9.91 -6.59
C PRO A 294 12.42 9.98 -6.65
N ASP A 295 12.99 11.17 -6.83
CA ASP A 295 14.44 11.37 -6.82
C ASP A 295 15.07 10.99 -5.48
N LEU A 296 14.32 11.01 -4.37
CA LEU A 296 14.82 10.57 -3.07
C LEU A 296 15.16 9.09 -3.06
N ILE A 297 14.46 8.24 -3.84
CA ILE A 297 14.82 6.83 -4.03
C ILE A 297 16.20 6.73 -4.67
N ILE A 298 16.41 7.47 -5.76
CA ILE A 298 17.68 7.46 -6.50
C ILE A 298 18.83 7.95 -5.60
N ARG A 299 18.59 9.02 -4.84
CA ARG A 299 19.56 9.56 -3.88
C ARG A 299 19.92 8.56 -2.77
N ALA A 300 18.92 7.85 -2.23
CA ALA A 300 19.14 6.81 -1.21
C ALA A 300 19.93 5.62 -1.80
N LYS A 301 19.52 5.13 -2.97
CA LYS A 301 20.18 4.03 -3.69
C LYS A 301 21.61 4.37 -4.13
N ALA A 302 21.93 5.63 -4.38
CA ALA A 302 23.31 6.05 -4.70
C ALA A 302 24.28 5.80 -3.52
N VAL A 303 23.78 5.74 -2.29
CA VAL A 303 24.60 5.46 -1.08
C VAL A 303 24.60 3.96 -0.78
N ILE A 304 23.42 3.34 -0.70
CA ILE A 304 23.24 1.91 -0.44
C ILE A 304 22.10 1.43 -1.34
N ASP A 305 22.37 0.42 -2.17
CA ASP A 305 21.34 -0.29 -2.93
C ASP A 305 21.42 -1.78 -2.61
N GLY A 306 20.65 -2.21 -1.63
CA GLY A 306 20.70 -3.57 -1.07
C GLY A 306 20.41 -4.67 -2.09
N VAL A 307 19.71 -4.36 -3.18
CA VAL A 307 19.42 -5.30 -4.28
C VAL A 307 20.18 -4.95 -5.58
N GLY A 308 20.92 -3.84 -5.59
CA GLY A 308 21.74 -3.37 -6.69
C GLY A 308 23.23 -3.49 -6.39
N HIS A 309 23.96 -2.36 -6.43
CA HIS A 309 25.42 -2.34 -6.32
C HIS A 309 25.97 -2.78 -4.94
N PHE A 310 25.14 -2.84 -3.91
CA PHE A 310 25.50 -3.32 -2.57
C PHE A 310 25.08 -4.78 -2.32
N SER A 311 24.60 -5.49 -3.35
CA SER A 311 24.24 -6.91 -3.28
C SER A 311 25.40 -7.82 -3.70
N ARG A 312 25.31 -9.10 -3.30
CA ARG A 312 26.30 -10.13 -3.64
C ARG A 312 25.58 -11.36 -4.22
N PRO A 313 25.01 -11.25 -5.45
CA PRO A 313 24.29 -12.36 -6.10
C PRO A 313 25.17 -13.55 -6.44
N ASP A 314 26.50 -13.37 -6.42
CA ASP A 314 27.51 -14.43 -6.55
C ASP A 314 27.61 -15.32 -5.29
N ILE A 315 27.13 -14.82 -4.12
CA ILE A 315 27.15 -15.54 -2.83
C ILE A 315 25.73 -15.90 -2.36
N LEU A 316 24.76 -14.99 -2.54
CA LEU A 316 23.41 -15.11 -2.01
C LEU A 316 22.39 -15.05 -3.15
N ARG A 317 21.54 -16.05 -3.21
CA ARG A 317 20.43 -16.13 -4.17
C ARG A 317 19.12 -16.34 -3.43
N LEU A 318 18.14 -15.48 -3.68
CA LEU A 318 16.77 -15.69 -3.26
C LEU A 318 15.96 -16.27 -4.43
N GLU A 319 15.31 -17.40 -4.20
CA GLU A 319 14.38 -18.01 -5.14
C GLU A 319 12.96 -17.80 -4.63
N ILE A 320 12.10 -17.21 -5.46
CA ILE A 320 10.68 -16.99 -5.17
C ILE A 320 9.89 -17.97 -6.03
N LYS A 321 9.14 -18.88 -5.41
CA LYS A 321 8.35 -19.87 -6.12
C LYS A 321 7.37 -19.20 -7.09
N GLY A 322 7.43 -19.60 -8.36
CA GLY A 322 6.55 -19.03 -9.39
C GLY A 322 6.99 -17.68 -9.98
N TYR A 323 8.05 -17.05 -9.45
CA TYR A 323 8.61 -15.81 -9.98
C TYR A 323 9.95 -16.05 -10.65
N ASP A 324 10.10 -15.61 -11.90
CA ASP A 324 11.36 -15.64 -12.67
C ASP A 324 11.66 -14.21 -13.15
N PRO A 325 12.73 -13.57 -12.63
CA PRO A 325 13.07 -12.21 -13.02
C PRO A 325 13.29 -12.03 -14.53
N ALA A 326 13.81 -13.05 -15.21
CA ALA A 326 14.06 -12.99 -16.65
C ALA A 326 12.77 -13.09 -17.48
N ARG A 327 11.77 -13.84 -17.00
CA ARG A 327 10.47 -14.00 -17.66
C ARG A 327 9.51 -12.87 -17.30
N ASP A 328 9.51 -12.47 -16.01
CA ASP A 328 8.52 -11.57 -15.43
C ASP A 328 8.93 -10.08 -15.53
N ALA A 329 10.19 -9.82 -15.94
CA ALA A 329 10.58 -8.51 -16.44
C ALA A 329 9.85 -8.24 -17.77
N LYS A 330 9.08 -7.15 -17.84
CA LYS A 330 8.52 -6.73 -19.14
C LYS A 330 9.67 -6.59 -20.13
N PRO A 331 9.56 -7.14 -21.37
CA PRO A 331 10.56 -6.85 -22.39
C PRO A 331 10.64 -5.33 -22.55
N GLU A 332 11.87 -4.80 -22.47
CA GLU A 332 12.09 -3.40 -22.86
C GLU A 332 11.38 -3.19 -24.20
N LYS A 333 10.52 -2.17 -24.29
CA LYS A 333 9.92 -1.79 -25.59
C LYS A 333 11.11 -1.61 -26.53
N GLU A 334 11.17 -2.48 -27.56
CA GLU A 334 12.18 -2.30 -28.60
C GLU A 334 12.14 -0.81 -29.00
N PRO A 335 13.27 -0.12 -29.00
CA PRO A 335 13.28 1.28 -29.43
C PRO A 335 12.66 1.34 -30.81
N GLU A 336 11.62 2.12 -30.97
CA GLU A 336 10.91 2.34 -32.22
C GLU A 336 11.97 2.59 -33.30
N ALA A 337 12.04 1.68 -34.29
CA ALA A 337 13.10 1.69 -35.27
C ALA A 337 13.13 3.08 -35.92
N ALA A 338 14.23 3.79 -35.73
CA ALA A 338 14.40 5.11 -36.29
C ALA A 338 14.06 5.06 -37.78
N PRO A 339 13.24 5.97 -38.30
CA PRO A 339 12.82 5.94 -39.72
C PRO A 339 14.04 5.85 -40.62
N ALA A 340 14.08 4.82 -41.45
CA ALA A 340 15.19 4.55 -42.36
C ALA A 340 15.59 5.83 -43.10
N ARG A 341 16.78 6.33 -42.84
CA ARG A 341 17.34 7.43 -43.58
C ARG A 341 17.37 7.01 -45.06
N LYS A 342 16.51 7.58 -45.88
CA LYS A 342 16.57 7.40 -47.33
C LYS A 342 17.96 7.84 -47.78
N ASN A 343 18.80 6.85 -48.12
CA ASN A 343 20.13 7.10 -48.64
C ASN A 343 20.02 7.89 -49.92
N GLY A 344 20.41 9.17 -49.87
CA GLY A 344 20.51 10.06 -51.02
C GLY A 344 21.65 9.72 -51.97
N ALA A 345 21.95 8.39 -52.14
CA ALA A 345 22.98 7.95 -53.09
C ALA A 345 22.46 7.76 -54.52
N ALA A 346 21.13 7.72 -54.73
CA ALA A 346 20.55 7.56 -56.05
C ALA A 346 20.43 8.89 -56.85
N ALA A 347 20.45 10.05 -56.17
CA ALA A 347 20.32 11.33 -56.85
C ALA A 347 21.64 11.81 -57.47
N ARG A 348 22.80 11.34 -57.04
CA ARG A 348 24.10 11.76 -57.59
C ARG A 348 24.59 10.94 -58.80
N ALA A 349 23.92 9.83 -59.11
CA ALA A 349 24.24 9.03 -60.29
C ALA A 349 23.50 9.51 -61.55
N ALA A 350 22.37 10.17 -61.43
CA ALA A 350 21.58 10.70 -62.54
C ALA A 350 22.18 11.99 -63.15
N GLU A 351 22.85 12.81 -62.35
CA GLU A 351 23.47 14.09 -62.83
C GLU A 351 24.80 13.89 -63.56
N ARG A 352 25.45 12.72 -63.47
CA ARG A 352 26.71 12.46 -64.18
C ARG A 352 26.52 11.89 -65.59
N ASN A 353 25.30 11.46 -65.96
CA ASN A 353 25.03 10.92 -67.30
C ASN A 353 24.34 11.93 -68.25
N ALA A 354 24.06 13.15 -67.84
CA ALA A 354 23.45 14.18 -68.69
C ALA A 354 24.49 15.20 -69.19
N ALA A 355 25.78 14.98 -68.93
CA ALA A 355 26.88 15.86 -69.39
C ALA A 355 27.96 15.06 -70.16
N LYS A 356 27.50 14.22 -71.13
CA LYS A 356 28.35 13.69 -72.21
C LYS A 356 27.55 13.69 -73.51
#